data_29386c395e7f4ccf5ff59388fdc5b49a
#
_entry.id   29386c395e7f4ccf5ff59388fdc5b49a
#
_cell.length_a   1.000
_cell.length_b   1.000
_cell.length_c   1.000
_cell.angle_alpha   90.00
_cell.angle_beta   90.00
_cell.angle_gamma   90.00
#
_symmetry.space_group_name_H-M   'P 1'
#
loop_
_entity.id
_entity.type
_entity.pdbx_description
1 polymer ?
#
loop_
_entity_poly.entity_id
_entity_poly.type
_entity_poly.pdbx_seq_one_letter_code
_entity_poly.pdbx_strand_id
1 'polypeptide(L)'
;AAVKETTEAVTESVTVEAVQTPKAAAAQTGNSGAFDLSAIPAYSGQPYVAVNNNVPFFSDADLTDVSFESYGDLDALGRCSVAYASVGTDTIPTEKRGNIGQVKPTGWHTVKYDFVDGKYLYNRCHLIGYQLTSENANEKNLITGTRYLNVQGMLPFENMTADYVKETENHVLYRVTPVFEGNNLVAAGVLM
;
A
#
# COMPACT_ATOMS: atom_id res chain seq x y z
N ALA A 1 8.79 10.71 74.73
CA ALA A 1 8.21 11.73 73.83
C ALA A 1 8.23 11.10 72.42
N ALA A 2 7.04 10.73 71.91
CA ALA A 2 6.87 10.20 70.58
C ALA A 2 6.44 11.37 69.66
N VAL A 3 7.19 11.59 68.60
CA VAL A 3 6.84 12.51 67.52
C VAL A 3 6.05 11.71 66.51
N LYS A 4 4.78 12.10 66.26
CA LYS A 4 3.95 11.63 65.17
C LYS A 4 4.28 12.45 63.94
N GLU A 5 4.80 11.76 62.92
CA GLU A 5 4.90 12.31 61.56
C GLU A 5 3.58 12.04 60.82
N THR A 6 2.90 13.11 60.45
CA THR A 6 1.71 13.09 59.59
C THR A 6 2.16 13.24 58.15
N THR A 7 2.04 12.16 57.38
CA THR A 7 2.25 12.17 55.95
C THR A 7 0.95 12.67 55.29
N GLU A 8 0.97 13.87 54.73
CA GLU A 8 -0.09 14.36 53.83
C GLU A 8 0.11 13.75 52.43
N ALA A 9 -0.88 13.00 52.00
CA ALA A 9 -0.95 12.48 50.64
C ALA A 9 -1.44 13.60 49.69
N VAL A 10 -0.55 14.08 48.82
CA VAL A 10 -0.93 14.96 47.70
C VAL A 10 -1.50 14.09 46.60
N THR A 11 -2.81 14.15 46.41
CA THR A 11 -3.47 13.59 45.24
C THR A 11 -3.40 14.60 44.12
N GLU A 12 -2.46 14.41 43.20
CA GLU A 12 -2.47 15.10 41.90
C GLU A 12 -3.57 14.47 41.02
N SER A 13 -4.63 15.22 40.79
CA SER A 13 -5.64 14.87 39.81
C SER A 13 -5.12 15.20 38.40
N VAL A 14 -4.69 14.18 37.66
CA VAL A 14 -4.41 14.29 36.23
C VAL A 14 -5.75 14.42 35.50
N THR A 15 -6.08 15.64 35.08
CA THR A 15 -7.16 15.90 34.13
C THR A 15 -6.68 15.40 32.76
N VAL A 16 -7.22 14.25 32.34
CA VAL A 16 -7.10 13.79 30.96
C VAL A 16 -7.97 14.69 30.09
N GLU A 17 -7.35 15.61 29.35
CA GLU A 17 -8.04 16.33 28.29
C GLU A 17 -8.54 15.29 27.26
N ALA A 18 -9.85 15.27 27.08
CA ALA A 18 -10.50 14.46 26.06
C ALA A 18 -9.97 14.93 24.68
N VAL A 19 -9.20 14.05 24.02
CA VAL A 19 -8.86 14.18 22.62
C VAL A 19 -10.17 14.28 21.85
N GLN A 20 -10.48 15.44 21.34
CA GLN A 20 -11.62 15.65 20.45
C GLN A 20 -11.40 14.82 19.20
N THR A 21 -12.17 13.76 19.06
CA THR A 21 -12.34 13.07 17.77
C THR A 21 -12.75 14.10 16.73
N PRO A 22 -12.07 14.18 15.58
CA PRO A 22 -12.50 15.09 14.52
C PRO A 22 -13.92 14.69 14.11
N LYS A 23 -14.82 15.67 14.22
CA LYS A 23 -16.21 15.57 13.75
C LYS A 23 -16.17 15.10 12.31
N ALA A 24 -16.82 13.96 12.04
CA ALA A 24 -16.95 13.40 10.70
C ALA A 24 -17.35 14.51 9.73
N ALA A 25 -16.48 14.81 8.80
CA ALA A 25 -16.79 15.67 7.67
C ALA A 25 -17.92 14.98 6.89
N ALA A 26 -18.91 15.77 6.52
CA ALA A 26 -20.07 15.30 5.78
C ALA A 26 -19.64 14.41 4.61
N ALA A 27 -20.28 13.24 4.49
CA ALA A 27 -20.11 12.32 3.40
C ALA A 27 -20.20 13.07 2.06
N GLN A 28 -19.07 13.26 1.41
CA GLN A 28 -19.07 13.66 0.01
C GLN A 28 -19.49 12.42 -0.78
N THR A 29 -20.63 12.53 -1.43
CA THR A 29 -21.17 11.54 -2.36
C THR A 29 -20.05 11.13 -3.31
N GLY A 30 -19.67 9.85 -3.21
CA GLY A 30 -18.54 9.28 -3.92
C GLY A 30 -18.62 9.55 -5.42
N ASN A 31 -17.70 10.33 -5.91
CA ASN A 31 -17.44 10.41 -7.34
C ASN A 31 -16.68 9.14 -7.73
N SER A 32 -17.37 8.18 -8.34
CA SER A 32 -16.79 6.96 -8.93
C SER A 32 -15.93 7.25 -10.17
N GLY A 33 -15.49 8.49 -10.34
CA GLY A 33 -14.58 8.91 -11.38
C GLY A 33 -13.18 8.36 -11.16
N ALA A 34 -12.57 7.80 -12.19
CA ALA A 34 -11.17 7.45 -12.16
C ALA A 34 -10.33 8.69 -11.79
N PHE A 35 -9.39 8.54 -10.86
CA PHE A 35 -8.44 9.59 -10.51
C PHE A 35 -7.63 9.99 -11.75
N ASP A 36 -7.51 11.30 -11.99
CA ASP A 36 -6.66 11.80 -13.06
C ASP A 36 -5.18 11.61 -12.66
N LEU A 37 -4.53 10.62 -13.25
CA LEU A 37 -3.13 10.32 -12.99
C LEU A 37 -2.19 11.49 -13.33
N SER A 38 -2.62 12.42 -14.20
CA SER A 38 -1.84 13.62 -14.52
C SER A 38 -1.80 14.63 -13.36
N ALA A 39 -2.72 14.51 -12.39
CA ALA A 39 -2.75 15.33 -11.18
C ALA A 39 -1.78 14.86 -10.09
N ILE A 40 -1.07 13.74 -10.29
CA ILE A 40 -0.04 13.28 -9.35
C ILE A 40 1.10 14.31 -9.32
N PRO A 41 1.48 14.84 -8.15
CA PRO A 41 2.60 15.76 -8.04
C PRO A 41 3.90 15.13 -8.55
N ALA A 42 4.75 15.96 -9.17
CA ALA A 42 6.09 15.52 -9.55
C ALA A 42 6.89 15.05 -8.32
N TYR A 43 7.80 14.09 -8.54
CA TYR A 43 8.66 13.57 -7.48
C TYR A 43 9.45 14.69 -6.80
N SER A 44 9.36 14.76 -5.47
CA SER A 44 9.95 15.81 -4.63
C SER A 44 10.98 15.27 -3.61
N GLY A 45 11.49 14.06 -3.83
CA GLY A 45 12.45 13.41 -2.91
C GLY A 45 11.79 12.53 -1.85
N GLN A 46 10.46 12.43 -1.81
CA GLN A 46 9.74 11.56 -0.90
C GLN A 46 9.27 10.29 -1.61
N PRO A 47 9.25 9.12 -0.92
CA PRO A 47 8.88 7.85 -1.55
C PRO A 47 7.41 7.76 -1.94
N TYR A 48 6.55 8.57 -1.34
CA TYR A 48 5.12 8.65 -1.62
C TYR A 48 4.57 10.04 -1.32
N VAL A 49 3.40 10.34 -1.85
CA VAL A 49 2.65 11.56 -1.62
C VAL A 49 1.17 11.23 -1.48
N ALA A 50 0.48 11.87 -0.54
CA ALA A 50 -0.96 11.72 -0.40
C ALA A 50 -1.67 12.42 -1.56
N VAL A 51 -2.64 11.74 -2.16
CA VAL A 51 -3.56 12.28 -3.16
C VAL A 51 -4.98 12.25 -2.62
N ASN A 52 -5.87 13.05 -3.19
CA ASN A 52 -7.28 13.11 -2.78
C ASN A 52 -7.48 13.27 -1.25
N ASN A 53 -6.63 14.06 -0.59
CA ASN A 53 -6.62 14.21 0.87
C ASN A 53 -6.53 12.86 1.62
N ASN A 54 -5.87 11.89 1.04
CA ASN A 54 -5.74 10.52 1.56
C ASN A 54 -7.08 9.77 1.74
N VAL A 55 -8.07 10.10 0.91
CA VAL A 55 -9.36 9.41 0.86
C VAL A 55 -9.35 8.45 -0.33
N PRO A 56 -9.52 7.15 -0.12
CA PRO A 56 -9.58 6.16 -1.21
C PRO A 56 -10.73 6.42 -2.19
N PHE A 57 -10.53 6.02 -3.45
CA PHE A 57 -11.53 6.13 -4.52
C PHE A 57 -12.40 4.87 -4.59
N PHE A 58 -13.05 4.51 -3.47
CA PHE A 58 -14.04 3.45 -3.40
C PHE A 58 -15.41 4.04 -3.12
N SER A 59 -16.44 3.47 -3.71
CA SER A 59 -17.83 3.75 -3.36
C SER A 59 -18.31 2.77 -2.29
N ASP A 60 -19.42 3.07 -1.62
CA ASP A 60 -20.04 2.14 -0.67
C ASP A 60 -20.40 0.79 -1.32
N ALA A 61 -20.68 0.79 -2.64
CA ALA A 61 -20.98 -0.42 -3.39
C ALA A 61 -19.75 -1.31 -3.65
N ASP A 62 -18.53 -0.77 -3.51
CA ASP A 62 -17.30 -1.53 -3.63
C ASP A 62 -16.95 -2.26 -2.32
N LEU A 63 -17.54 -1.82 -1.18
CA LEU A 63 -17.23 -2.38 0.13
C LEU A 63 -17.76 -3.81 0.23
N THR A 64 -16.89 -4.75 0.57
CA THR A 64 -17.23 -6.17 0.70
C THR A 64 -16.32 -6.86 1.72
N ASP A 65 -16.86 -7.84 2.42
CA ASP A 65 -16.16 -8.79 3.27
C ASP A 65 -15.92 -10.14 2.57
N VAL A 66 -16.20 -10.20 1.28
CA VAL A 66 -15.92 -11.37 0.45
C VAL A 66 -14.55 -11.19 -0.20
N SER A 67 -13.64 -12.11 0.05
CA SER A 67 -12.31 -12.12 -0.55
C SER A 67 -12.38 -12.30 -2.06
N PHE A 68 -11.60 -11.53 -2.78
CA PHE A 68 -11.39 -11.66 -4.22
C PHE A 68 -10.05 -11.09 -4.64
N GLU A 69 -9.60 -11.51 -5.82
CA GLU A 69 -8.46 -10.94 -6.55
C GLU A 69 -8.85 -10.70 -8.00
N SER A 70 -8.39 -9.60 -8.56
CA SER A 70 -8.61 -9.23 -9.95
C SER A 70 -7.37 -8.53 -10.50
N TYR A 71 -6.90 -8.99 -11.65
CA TYR A 71 -5.76 -8.43 -12.36
C TYR A 71 -6.18 -8.08 -13.77
N GLY A 72 -6.15 -6.79 -14.08
CA GLY A 72 -6.55 -6.31 -15.40
C GLY A 72 -5.63 -6.84 -16.51
N ASP A 73 -6.14 -6.85 -17.73
CA ASP A 73 -5.36 -7.30 -18.88
C ASP A 73 -4.15 -6.39 -19.11
N LEU A 74 -3.09 -6.97 -19.65
CA LEU A 74 -1.93 -6.22 -20.11
C LEU A 74 -2.36 -5.29 -21.26
N ASP A 75 -1.77 -4.10 -21.28
CA ASP A 75 -2.04 -3.16 -22.39
C ASP A 75 -1.34 -3.57 -23.70
N ALA A 76 -1.51 -2.77 -24.74
CA ALA A 76 -0.92 -3.04 -26.07
C ALA A 76 0.62 -3.09 -26.08
N LEU A 77 1.27 -2.54 -25.04
CA LEU A 77 2.72 -2.62 -24.84
C LEU A 77 3.13 -3.76 -23.91
N GLY A 78 2.18 -4.58 -23.45
CA GLY A 78 2.39 -5.67 -22.50
C GLY A 78 2.59 -5.20 -21.04
N ARG A 79 2.22 -3.94 -20.71
CA ARG A 79 2.35 -3.39 -19.37
C ARG A 79 1.15 -3.77 -18.51
N CYS A 80 1.40 -3.98 -17.21
CA CYS A 80 0.32 -4.21 -16.26
C CYS A 80 -0.66 -3.04 -16.21
N SER A 81 -1.93 -3.36 -15.98
CA SER A 81 -2.98 -2.41 -15.64
C SER A 81 -3.31 -2.51 -14.13
N VAL A 82 -4.56 -2.24 -13.75
CA VAL A 82 -4.98 -2.26 -12.35
C VAL A 82 -4.93 -3.66 -11.75
N ALA A 83 -4.43 -3.77 -10.53
CA ALA A 83 -4.61 -4.91 -9.64
C ALA A 83 -5.52 -4.52 -8.49
N TYR A 84 -6.51 -5.36 -8.15
CA TYR A 84 -7.55 -5.05 -7.18
C TYR A 84 -7.94 -6.30 -6.39
N ALA A 85 -8.03 -6.18 -5.07
CA ALA A 85 -8.39 -7.28 -4.19
C ALA A 85 -9.21 -6.80 -2.99
N SER A 86 -10.02 -7.72 -2.45
CA SER A 86 -10.48 -7.68 -1.06
C SER A 86 -9.61 -8.64 -0.26
N VAL A 87 -8.68 -8.09 0.50
CA VAL A 87 -7.70 -8.84 1.28
C VAL A 87 -8.32 -9.22 2.61
N GLY A 88 -8.42 -10.52 2.88
CA GLY A 88 -8.89 -11.09 4.14
C GLY A 88 -7.89 -12.08 4.72
N THR A 89 -8.18 -12.66 5.87
CA THR A 89 -7.33 -13.65 6.52
C THR A 89 -7.13 -14.92 5.67
N ASP A 90 -8.08 -15.23 4.81
CA ASP A 90 -8.08 -16.37 3.89
C ASP A 90 -7.24 -16.16 2.63
N THR A 91 -6.88 -14.89 2.30
CA THR A 91 -5.97 -14.59 1.18
C THR A 91 -4.50 -14.52 1.59
N ILE A 92 -4.23 -14.28 2.88
CA ILE A 92 -2.86 -14.19 3.40
C ILE A 92 -2.14 -15.54 3.25
N PRO A 93 -0.86 -15.55 2.79
CA PRO A 93 -0.16 -16.79 2.52
C PRO A 93 0.09 -17.61 3.78
N THR A 94 -0.16 -18.92 3.68
CA THR A 94 0.23 -19.93 4.66
C THR A 94 1.57 -20.57 4.31
N GLU A 95 2.06 -20.37 3.09
CA GLU A 95 3.29 -20.95 2.56
C GLU A 95 4.35 -19.88 2.29
N LYS A 96 5.60 -20.30 2.17
CA LYS A 96 6.69 -19.40 1.79
C LYS A 96 6.59 -18.98 0.33
N ARG A 97 6.88 -17.72 0.06
CA ARG A 97 6.97 -17.16 -1.28
C ARG A 97 7.88 -17.98 -2.20
N GLY A 98 7.39 -18.30 -3.39
CA GLY A 98 8.14 -18.98 -4.43
C GLY A 98 9.06 -18.04 -5.23
N ASN A 99 9.78 -18.63 -6.20
CA ASN A 99 10.62 -17.88 -7.13
C ASN A 99 9.76 -17.18 -8.19
N ILE A 100 10.07 -15.92 -8.47
CA ILE A 100 9.41 -15.08 -9.50
C ILE A 100 10.37 -14.68 -10.63
N GLY A 101 11.59 -15.23 -10.64
CA GLY A 101 12.64 -14.86 -11.60
C GLY A 101 12.31 -15.16 -13.06
N GLN A 102 11.42 -16.11 -13.32
CA GLN A 102 10.94 -16.47 -14.65
C GLN A 102 10.05 -15.39 -15.28
N VAL A 103 9.32 -14.59 -14.48
CA VAL A 103 8.52 -13.46 -14.98
C VAL A 103 9.45 -12.30 -15.31
N LYS A 104 9.31 -11.77 -16.50
CA LYS A 104 10.05 -10.60 -16.98
C LYS A 104 9.05 -9.51 -17.36
N PRO A 105 8.68 -8.63 -16.42
CA PRO A 105 7.79 -7.52 -16.72
C PRO A 105 8.37 -6.62 -17.82
N THR A 106 7.55 -5.78 -18.42
CA THR A 106 8.01 -4.83 -19.43
C THR A 106 9.18 -4.00 -18.92
N GLY A 107 10.15 -3.70 -19.79
CA GLY A 107 11.36 -2.93 -19.43
C GLY A 107 12.32 -3.65 -18.49
N TRP A 108 12.12 -4.95 -18.20
CA TRP A 108 13.00 -5.69 -17.28
C TRP A 108 14.43 -5.80 -17.81
N HIS A 109 15.37 -5.28 -17.04
CA HIS A 109 16.80 -5.47 -17.23
C HIS A 109 17.54 -5.37 -15.90
N THR A 110 18.75 -5.91 -15.84
CA THR A 110 19.55 -5.89 -14.63
C THR A 110 20.55 -4.75 -14.68
N VAL A 111 20.44 -3.82 -13.73
CA VAL A 111 21.40 -2.72 -13.54
C VAL A 111 21.84 -2.71 -12.08
N LYS A 112 23.12 -2.50 -11.85
CA LYS A 112 23.72 -2.43 -10.52
C LYS A 112 24.42 -1.12 -10.29
N TYR A 113 24.25 -0.56 -9.09
CA TYR A 113 24.98 0.60 -8.60
C TYR A 113 25.37 0.38 -7.15
N ASP A 114 26.57 0.80 -6.76
CA ASP A 114 27.05 0.62 -5.38
C ASP A 114 26.31 1.46 -4.35
N PHE A 115 25.69 2.57 -4.77
CA PHE A 115 24.89 3.45 -3.91
C PHE A 115 23.44 2.98 -3.72
N VAL A 116 23.00 1.96 -4.45
CA VAL A 116 21.64 1.37 -4.29
C VAL A 116 21.70 0.31 -3.21
N ASP A 117 20.78 0.37 -2.25
CA ASP A 117 20.61 -0.70 -1.27
C ASP A 117 20.37 -2.03 -1.97
N GLY A 118 21.14 -3.07 -1.61
CA GLY A 118 21.14 -4.37 -2.30
C GLY A 118 21.73 -4.33 -3.71
N LYS A 119 22.25 -3.18 -4.17
CA LYS A 119 22.93 -2.93 -5.44
C LYS A 119 22.07 -2.98 -6.70
N TYR A 120 20.97 -3.71 -6.73
CA TYR A 120 20.10 -3.82 -7.90
C TYR A 120 19.12 -2.66 -7.98
N LEU A 121 19.21 -1.85 -9.07
CA LEU A 121 18.33 -0.71 -9.29
C LEU A 121 16.88 -1.14 -9.42
N TYR A 122 16.62 -2.19 -10.21
CA TYR A 122 15.28 -2.66 -10.51
C TYR A 122 14.90 -3.92 -9.74
N ASN A 123 13.66 -3.95 -9.29
CA ASN A 123 12.99 -5.09 -8.69
C ASN A 123 11.81 -5.50 -9.57
N ARG A 124 11.41 -6.77 -9.46
CA ARG A 124 10.07 -7.21 -9.83
C ARG A 124 9.16 -6.82 -8.68
N CYS A 125 8.44 -5.72 -8.85
CA CYS A 125 7.51 -5.22 -7.83
C CYS A 125 6.16 -5.88 -8.06
N HIS A 126 5.61 -6.54 -7.03
CA HIS A 126 4.21 -6.92 -7.05
C HIS A 126 3.36 -5.64 -6.96
N LEU A 127 2.27 -5.57 -7.70
CA LEU A 127 1.25 -4.55 -7.49
C LEU A 127 0.49 -4.84 -6.19
N ILE A 128 0.04 -6.08 -6.02
CA ILE A 128 -0.45 -6.59 -4.74
C ILE A 128 0.58 -7.57 -4.20
N GLY A 129 1.19 -7.23 -3.04
CA GLY A 129 2.26 -8.01 -2.44
C GLY A 129 1.86 -9.45 -2.12
N TYR A 130 2.79 -10.40 -2.28
CA TYR A 130 2.58 -11.81 -1.95
C TYR A 130 1.97 -12.01 -0.55
N GLN A 131 2.38 -11.19 0.40
CA GLN A 131 1.89 -11.23 1.79
C GLN A 131 0.40 -10.91 1.96
N LEU A 132 -0.25 -10.39 0.92
CA LEU A 132 -1.66 -9.98 0.96
C LEU A 132 -2.59 -11.01 0.31
N THR A 133 -2.16 -11.62 -0.80
CA THR A 133 -3.04 -12.47 -1.61
C THR A 133 -2.40 -13.81 -2.01
N SER A 134 -1.22 -14.14 -1.52
CA SER A 134 -0.50 -15.36 -1.90
C SER A 134 -0.15 -15.45 -3.40
N GLU A 135 -0.51 -14.43 -4.21
CA GLU A 135 -0.23 -14.43 -5.64
C GLU A 135 1.26 -14.23 -5.91
N ASN A 136 1.90 -15.19 -6.55
CA ASN A 136 3.35 -15.24 -6.62
C ASN A 136 3.92 -14.77 -7.97
N ALA A 137 3.74 -15.54 -9.04
CA ALA A 137 4.44 -15.37 -10.31
C ALA A 137 3.49 -14.96 -11.45
N ASN A 138 2.53 -14.11 -11.15
CA ASN A 138 1.56 -13.62 -12.09
C ASN A 138 2.14 -12.43 -12.89
N GLU A 139 2.18 -12.56 -14.22
CA GLU A 139 2.67 -11.50 -15.11
C GLU A 139 1.82 -10.23 -15.07
N LYS A 140 0.53 -10.34 -14.72
CA LYS A 140 -0.39 -9.19 -14.58
C LYS A 140 -0.26 -8.48 -13.23
N ASN A 141 0.52 -9.05 -12.30
CA ASN A 141 0.77 -8.49 -10.96
C ASN A 141 2.22 -8.06 -10.76
N LEU A 142 3.08 -8.13 -11.76
CA LEU A 142 4.49 -7.81 -11.64
C LEU A 142 4.90 -6.71 -12.60
N ILE A 143 5.46 -5.64 -12.07
CA ILE A 143 6.04 -4.54 -12.85
C ILE A 143 7.56 -4.44 -12.63
N THR A 144 8.26 -3.84 -13.58
CA THR A 144 9.62 -3.35 -13.35
C THR A 144 9.52 -2.01 -12.64
N GLY A 145 9.98 -1.96 -11.42
CA GLY A 145 10.08 -0.72 -10.64
C GLY A 145 11.44 -0.60 -9.99
N THR A 146 11.77 0.59 -9.50
CA THR A 146 13.02 0.76 -8.76
C THR A 146 12.93 0.05 -7.40
N ARG A 147 14.08 -0.34 -6.84
CA ARG A 147 14.14 -0.85 -5.46
C ARG A 147 13.58 0.17 -4.47
N TYR A 148 13.81 1.45 -4.71
CA TYR A 148 13.29 2.53 -3.90
C TYR A 148 11.74 2.56 -3.90
N LEU A 149 11.12 2.50 -5.09
CA LEU A 149 9.67 2.38 -5.21
C LEU A 149 9.15 1.15 -4.45
N ASN A 150 9.76 0.00 -4.66
CA ASN A 150 9.32 -1.26 -4.06
C ASN A 150 9.43 -1.25 -2.52
N VAL A 151 10.56 -0.81 -1.98
CA VAL A 151 10.90 -0.97 -0.55
C VAL A 151 10.48 0.24 0.28
N GLN A 152 10.63 1.45 -0.26
CA GLN A 152 10.32 2.68 0.46
C GLN A 152 8.92 3.22 0.10
N GLY A 153 8.47 3.00 -1.14
CA GLY A 153 7.16 3.44 -1.60
C GLY A 153 6.04 2.47 -1.25
N MET A 154 6.11 1.22 -1.72
CA MET A 154 4.98 0.28 -1.66
C MET A 154 4.96 -0.56 -0.38
N LEU A 155 6.08 -1.17 0.00
CA LEU A 155 6.16 -2.11 1.12
C LEU A 155 5.58 -1.60 2.46
N PRO A 156 5.74 -0.32 2.86
CA PRO A 156 5.13 0.17 4.10
C PRO A 156 3.60 0.04 4.12
N PHE A 157 2.94 0.28 3.00
CA PHE A 157 1.48 0.17 2.89
C PHE A 157 1.02 -1.28 2.81
N GLU A 158 1.78 -2.15 2.13
CA GLU A 158 1.54 -3.59 2.13
C GLU A 158 1.63 -4.16 3.56
N ASN A 159 2.65 -3.77 4.33
CA ASN A 159 2.81 -4.20 5.71
C ASN A 159 1.65 -3.71 6.57
N MET A 160 1.27 -2.44 6.47
CA MET A 160 0.14 -1.85 7.21
C MET A 160 -1.16 -2.60 6.92
N THR A 161 -1.41 -2.94 5.65
CA THR A 161 -2.58 -3.73 5.25
C THR A 161 -2.55 -5.14 5.83
N ALA A 162 -1.41 -5.83 5.72
CA ALA A 162 -1.26 -7.18 6.26
C ALA A 162 -1.41 -7.23 7.79
N ASP A 163 -0.85 -6.25 8.48
CA ASP A 163 -0.94 -6.16 9.94
C ASP A 163 -2.38 -5.87 10.38
N TYR A 164 -3.08 -4.94 9.72
CA TYR A 164 -4.49 -4.65 9.99
C TYR A 164 -5.38 -5.89 9.83
N VAL A 165 -5.23 -6.62 8.71
CA VAL A 165 -6.03 -7.83 8.47
C VAL A 165 -5.75 -8.91 9.53
N LYS A 166 -4.49 -9.10 9.93
CA LYS A 166 -4.11 -10.07 10.97
C LYS A 166 -4.62 -9.69 12.35
N GLU A 167 -4.60 -8.41 12.70
CA GLU A 167 -4.99 -7.92 14.02
C GLU A 167 -6.51 -7.85 14.19
N THR A 168 -7.23 -7.52 13.13
CA THR A 168 -8.66 -7.24 13.21
C THR A 168 -9.56 -8.33 12.60
N GLU A 169 -8.99 -9.20 11.77
CA GLU A 169 -9.70 -10.16 10.92
C GLU A 169 -10.69 -9.52 9.94
N ASN A 170 -10.62 -8.19 9.78
CA ASN A 170 -11.44 -7.46 8.81
C ASN A 170 -10.79 -7.48 7.43
N HIS A 171 -11.62 -7.29 6.40
CA HIS A 171 -11.15 -7.14 5.02
C HIS A 171 -10.66 -5.74 4.72
N VAL A 172 -9.73 -5.65 3.77
CA VAL A 172 -9.24 -4.39 3.21
C VAL A 172 -9.38 -4.42 1.70
N LEU A 173 -10.11 -3.45 1.14
CA LEU A 173 -10.06 -3.21 -0.30
C LEU A 173 -8.72 -2.57 -0.64
N TYR A 174 -7.99 -3.24 -1.52
CA TYR A 174 -6.63 -2.87 -1.89
C TYR A 174 -6.51 -2.80 -3.42
N ARG A 175 -6.28 -1.62 -3.96
CA ARG A 175 -6.19 -1.40 -5.40
C ARG A 175 -4.89 -0.66 -5.74
N VAL A 176 -4.17 -1.18 -6.71
CA VAL A 176 -2.93 -0.58 -7.20
C VAL A 176 -3.00 -0.39 -8.71
N THR A 177 -2.80 0.84 -9.14
CA THR A 177 -2.74 1.21 -10.56
C THR A 177 -1.33 1.68 -10.89
N PRO A 178 -0.58 0.97 -11.75
CA PRO A 178 0.74 1.43 -12.17
C PRO A 178 0.61 2.66 -13.09
N VAL A 179 1.54 3.59 -12.93
CA VAL A 179 1.60 4.82 -13.71
C VAL A 179 2.75 4.74 -14.70
N PHE A 180 2.44 4.83 -15.98
CA PHE A 180 3.44 4.84 -17.05
C PHE A 180 3.39 6.16 -17.82
N GLU A 181 4.53 6.75 -18.09
CA GLU A 181 4.66 7.96 -18.91
C GLU A 181 4.79 7.59 -20.39
N GLY A 182 3.84 8.00 -21.21
CA GLY A 182 3.84 7.71 -22.64
C GLY A 182 4.02 6.22 -22.93
N ASN A 183 5.00 5.89 -23.75
CA ASN A 183 5.35 4.51 -24.11
C ASN A 183 6.44 3.89 -23.25
N ASN A 184 6.78 4.47 -22.10
CA ASN A 184 7.76 3.90 -21.19
C ASN A 184 7.30 2.52 -20.71
N LEU A 185 8.26 1.58 -20.67
CA LEU A 185 8.02 0.19 -20.26
C LEU A 185 8.28 -0.05 -18.77
N VAL A 186 8.89 0.93 -18.09
CA VAL A 186 9.12 0.93 -16.64
C VAL A 186 8.14 1.89 -16.00
N ALA A 187 7.48 1.47 -14.94
CA ALA A 187 6.53 2.33 -14.24
C ALA A 187 7.23 3.53 -13.58
N ALA A 188 6.67 4.72 -13.73
CA ALA A 188 7.11 5.94 -13.04
C ALA A 188 6.70 5.91 -11.56
N GLY A 189 5.62 5.20 -11.24
CA GLY A 189 5.10 5.04 -9.89
C GLY A 189 3.85 4.17 -9.89
N VAL A 190 3.17 4.14 -8.75
CA VAL A 190 1.87 3.48 -8.57
C VAL A 190 0.93 4.37 -7.78
N LEU A 191 -0.36 4.29 -8.08
CA LEU A 191 -1.44 4.80 -7.24
C LEU A 191 -1.97 3.63 -6.41
N MET A 192 -1.92 3.79 -5.10
CA MET A 192 -2.35 2.77 -4.13
C MET A 192 -3.54 3.28 -3.34
#